data_f8ae72ff2dd66d9932de0853fcf5ce80
#
_entry.id   f8ae72ff2dd66d9932de0853fcf5ce80
#
_cell.length_a   1.000
_cell.length_b   1.000
_cell.length_c   1.000
_cell.angle_alpha   90.00
_cell.angle_beta   90.00
_cell.angle_gamma   90.00
#
_symmetry.space_group_name_H-M   'P 1'
#
loop_
_entity.id
_entity.type
_entity.pdbx_description
1 polymer ?
#
loop_
_entity_poly.entity_id
_entity_poly.type
_entity_poly.pdbx_seq_one_letter_code
_entity_poly.pdbx_strand_id
1 'polypeptide(L)'
;MTRKETLDYINNMDITESLKYDLRKYTNRLFYEYFETYELMKAGHYYNSYVDLVRECYIEYSTYLYALCRANIISKIDFYELEESAYNVFGLLQTEKY
;
A
#
# COMPACT_ATOMS: atom_id res chain seq x y z
N MET A 1 9.48 3.85 -0.55
CA MET A 1 9.30 4.41 0.82
C MET A 1 9.00 3.29 1.80
N THR A 2 9.54 3.40 3.01
CA THR A 2 9.14 2.52 4.11
C THR A 2 7.72 2.87 4.57
N ARG A 3 7.15 2.04 5.45
CA ARG A 3 5.85 2.35 6.05
C ARG A 3 5.85 3.72 6.72
N LYS A 4 6.88 3.98 7.55
CA LYS A 4 6.99 5.25 8.26
C LYS A 4 7.08 6.44 7.29
N GLU A 5 7.92 6.31 6.26
CA GLU A 5 8.08 7.36 5.25
C GLU A 5 6.77 7.62 4.51
N THR A 6 6.02 6.57 4.19
CA THR A 6 4.73 6.71 3.52
C THR A 6 3.72 7.42 4.42
N LEU A 7 3.67 7.06 5.71
CA LEU A 7 2.77 7.71 6.68
C LEU A 7 3.14 9.17 6.87
N ASP A 8 4.43 9.49 6.94
CA ASP A 8 4.90 10.87 7.05
C ASP A 8 4.53 11.67 5.81
N TYR A 9 4.66 11.07 4.63
CA TYR A 9 4.25 11.70 3.37
C TYR A 9 2.77 12.07 3.41
N ILE A 10 1.91 11.11 3.82
CA ILE A 10 0.46 11.32 3.89
C ILE A 10 0.14 12.45 4.89
N ASN A 11 0.80 12.46 6.04
CA ASN A 11 0.57 13.49 7.07
C ASN A 11 0.91 14.90 6.57
N ASN A 12 1.81 15.03 5.61
CA ASN A 12 2.22 16.31 5.03
C ASN A 12 1.45 16.69 3.77
N MET A 13 0.52 15.86 3.32
CA MET A 13 -0.30 16.18 2.14
C MET A 13 -1.31 17.28 2.46
N ASP A 14 -1.62 18.10 1.47
CA ASP A 14 -2.62 19.17 1.59
C ASP A 14 -4.01 18.62 1.29
N ILE A 15 -4.52 17.80 2.21
CA ILE A 15 -5.84 17.18 2.13
C ILE A 15 -6.49 17.19 3.51
N THR A 16 -7.77 16.85 3.58
CA THR A 16 -8.51 16.81 4.86
C THR A 16 -7.97 15.71 5.78
N GLU A 17 -8.16 15.87 7.08
CA GLU A 17 -7.77 14.84 8.06
C GLU A 17 -8.51 13.53 7.83
N SER A 18 -9.78 13.61 7.38
CA SER A 18 -10.56 12.41 7.06
C SER A 18 -9.90 11.58 5.95
N LEU A 19 -9.40 12.25 4.90
CA LEU A 19 -8.71 11.59 3.82
C LEU A 19 -7.35 11.04 4.25
N LYS A 20 -6.62 11.80 5.10
CA LYS A 20 -5.37 11.31 5.67
C LYS A 20 -5.59 10.03 6.48
N TYR A 21 -6.67 9.99 7.27
CA TYR A 21 -7.03 8.82 8.04
C TYR A 21 -7.25 7.61 7.13
N ASP A 22 -8.01 7.78 6.06
CA ASP A 22 -8.29 6.70 5.12
C ASP A 22 -6.99 6.21 4.45
N LEU A 23 -6.14 7.13 4.00
CA LEU A 23 -4.89 6.76 3.35
C LEU A 23 -3.94 6.04 4.31
N ARG A 24 -3.88 6.48 5.57
CA ARG A 24 -3.08 5.80 6.59
C ARG A 24 -3.60 4.39 6.84
N LYS A 25 -4.92 4.23 6.86
CA LYS A 25 -5.56 2.92 7.06
C LYS A 25 -5.21 1.95 5.94
N TYR A 26 -5.30 2.40 4.68
CA TYR A 26 -4.91 1.58 3.54
C TYR A 26 -3.43 1.21 3.59
N THR A 27 -2.58 2.18 3.91
CA THR A 27 -1.13 1.97 4.01
C THR A 27 -0.81 0.94 5.10
N ASN A 28 -1.37 1.11 6.29
CA ASN A 28 -1.12 0.21 7.40
C ASN A 28 -1.59 -1.21 7.11
N ARG A 29 -2.75 -1.35 6.47
CA ARG A 29 -3.28 -2.66 6.11
C ARG A 29 -2.37 -3.37 5.11
N LEU A 30 -1.92 -2.66 4.08
CA LEU A 30 -1.04 -3.25 3.07
C LEU A 30 0.28 -3.73 3.67
N PHE A 31 0.93 -2.88 4.48
CA PHE A 31 2.20 -3.23 5.12
C PHE A 31 2.03 -4.37 6.13
N TYR A 32 0.94 -4.36 6.89
CA TYR A 32 0.66 -5.42 7.85
C TYR A 32 0.51 -6.78 7.14
N GLU A 33 -0.31 -6.84 6.10
CA GLU A 33 -0.53 -8.09 5.36
C GLU A 33 0.74 -8.55 4.67
N TYR A 34 1.55 -7.63 4.16
CA TYR A 34 2.84 -7.95 3.57
C TYR A 34 3.77 -8.61 4.60
N PHE A 35 3.92 -7.99 5.77
CA PHE A 35 4.83 -8.53 6.78
C PHE A 35 4.38 -9.88 7.30
N GLU A 36 3.09 -10.07 7.53
CA GLU A 36 2.56 -11.37 7.96
C GLU A 36 2.84 -12.45 6.92
N THR A 37 2.58 -12.15 5.65
CA THR A 37 2.82 -13.10 4.57
C THR A 37 4.31 -13.40 4.41
N TYR A 38 5.14 -12.38 4.48
CA TYR A 38 6.59 -12.52 4.36
C TYR A 38 7.16 -13.42 5.46
N GLU A 39 6.73 -13.23 6.71
CA GLU A 39 7.19 -14.07 7.82
C GLU A 39 6.76 -15.53 7.65
N LEU A 40 5.54 -15.75 7.17
CA LEU A 40 5.05 -17.11 6.90
C LEU A 40 5.87 -17.77 5.79
N MET A 41 6.20 -17.03 4.74
CA MET A 41 7.01 -17.56 3.64
C MET A 41 8.43 -17.90 4.10
N LYS A 42 9.02 -17.07 4.95
CA LYS A 42 10.34 -17.33 5.52
C LYS A 42 10.34 -18.59 6.38
N ALA A 43 9.23 -18.87 7.04
CA ALA A 43 9.07 -20.07 7.87
C ALA A 43 8.74 -21.33 7.05
N GLY A 44 8.70 -21.22 5.73
CA GLY A 44 8.40 -22.33 4.85
C GLY A 44 6.91 -22.58 4.61
N HIS A 45 6.06 -21.66 5.06
CA HIS A 45 4.60 -21.77 4.89
C HIS A 45 4.15 -20.84 3.77
N TYR A 46 4.19 -21.34 2.53
CA TYR A 46 3.74 -20.58 1.39
C TYR A 46 2.32 -21.00 1.01
N TYR A 47 1.41 -20.05 1.01
CA TYR A 47 0.03 -20.25 0.55
C TYR A 47 -0.38 -19.13 -0.40
N ASN A 48 -0.91 -19.50 -1.56
CA ASN A 48 -1.37 -18.53 -2.56
C ASN A 48 -2.41 -17.57 -1.98
N SER A 49 -3.25 -18.03 -1.05
CA SER A 49 -4.29 -17.20 -0.42
C SER A 49 -3.70 -16.02 0.33
N TYR A 50 -2.53 -16.14 0.94
CA TYR A 50 -1.88 -15.01 1.63
C TYR A 50 -1.35 -13.98 0.64
N VAL A 51 -0.76 -14.44 -0.47
CA VAL A 51 -0.28 -13.56 -1.53
C VAL A 51 -1.45 -12.83 -2.19
N ASP A 52 -2.56 -13.54 -2.40
CA ASP A 52 -3.78 -12.96 -2.97
C ASP A 52 -4.36 -11.88 -2.05
N LEU A 53 -4.28 -12.06 -0.74
CA LEU A 53 -4.75 -11.06 0.21
C LEU A 53 -3.92 -9.76 0.11
N VAL A 54 -2.60 -9.89 0.00
CA VAL A 54 -1.72 -8.71 -0.20
C VAL A 54 -2.07 -8.03 -1.52
N ARG A 55 -2.29 -8.81 -2.58
CA ARG A 55 -2.70 -8.26 -3.88
C ARG A 55 -4.01 -7.49 -3.78
N GLU A 56 -5.00 -8.04 -3.07
CA GLU A 56 -6.28 -7.37 -2.87
C GLU A 56 -6.11 -6.05 -2.13
N CYS A 57 -5.28 -6.02 -1.09
CA CYS A 57 -4.98 -4.79 -0.37
C CYS A 57 -4.33 -3.76 -1.27
N TYR A 58 -3.39 -4.18 -2.12
CA TYR A 58 -2.75 -3.30 -3.08
C TYR A 58 -3.76 -2.75 -4.10
N ILE A 59 -4.60 -3.62 -4.67
CA ILE A 59 -5.59 -3.20 -5.69
C ILE A 59 -6.59 -2.22 -5.10
N GLU A 60 -7.10 -2.48 -3.90
CA GLU A 60 -8.03 -1.58 -3.22
C GLU A 60 -7.40 -0.21 -2.98
N TYR A 61 -6.17 -0.18 -2.50
CA TYR A 61 -5.45 1.06 -2.25
C TYR A 61 -5.20 1.82 -3.55
N SER A 62 -4.68 1.14 -4.56
CA SER A 62 -4.40 1.74 -5.87
C SER A 62 -5.67 2.29 -6.51
N THR A 63 -6.77 1.56 -6.44
CA THR A 63 -8.07 2.01 -6.98
C THR A 63 -8.55 3.26 -6.26
N TYR A 64 -8.43 3.30 -4.93
CA TYR A 64 -8.80 4.47 -4.15
C TYR A 64 -7.96 5.69 -4.52
N LEU A 65 -6.64 5.51 -4.62
CA LEU A 65 -5.72 6.58 -5.03
C LEU A 65 -6.07 7.11 -6.42
N TYR A 66 -6.35 6.21 -7.35
CA TYR A 66 -6.71 6.59 -8.71
C TYR A 66 -8.00 7.42 -8.73
N ALA A 67 -9.00 7.01 -7.96
CA ALA A 67 -10.26 7.74 -7.86
C ALA A 67 -10.04 9.14 -7.29
N LEU A 68 -9.21 9.29 -6.26
CA LEU A 68 -8.89 10.60 -5.68
C LEU A 68 -8.16 11.49 -6.70
N CYS A 69 -7.26 10.92 -7.45
CA CYS A 69 -6.52 11.65 -8.49
C CYS A 69 -7.45 12.11 -9.61
N ARG A 70 -8.33 11.23 -10.07
CA ARG A 70 -9.31 11.56 -11.13
C ARG A 70 -10.29 12.64 -10.68
N ALA A 71 -10.62 12.68 -9.40
CA ALA A 71 -11.50 13.71 -8.84
C ALA A 71 -10.76 15.02 -8.49
N ASN A 72 -9.47 15.11 -8.80
CA ASN A 72 -8.61 16.24 -8.48
C ASN A 72 -8.52 16.54 -6.97
N ILE A 73 -8.71 15.51 -6.13
CA ILE A 73 -8.59 15.64 -4.68
C ILE A 73 -7.13 15.54 -4.26
N ILE A 74 -6.36 14.68 -4.94
CA ILE A 74 -4.90 14.62 -4.77
C ILE A 74 -4.23 14.93 -6.10
N SER A 75 -2.98 15.42 -6.04
CA SER A 75 -2.21 15.72 -7.25
C SER A 75 -1.71 14.45 -7.91
N LYS A 76 -1.31 14.55 -9.19
CA LYS A 76 -0.68 13.44 -9.90
C LYS A 76 0.63 13.03 -9.24
N ILE A 77 1.37 13.99 -8.69
CA ILE A 77 2.63 13.70 -7.98
C ILE A 77 2.34 12.85 -6.75
N ASP A 78 1.35 13.25 -5.94
CA ASP A 78 0.96 12.50 -4.76
C ASP A 78 0.47 11.11 -5.12
N PHE A 79 -0.31 11.00 -6.20
CA PHE A 79 -0.77 9.71 -6.70
C PHE A 79 0.42 8.80 -7.03
N TYR A 80 1.38 9.30 -7.82
CA TYR A 80 2.52 8.48 -8.25
C TYR A 80 3.39 8.07 -7.07
N GLU A 81 3.62 8.97 -6.11
CA GLU A 81 4.45 8.65 -4.95
C GLU A 81 3.83 7.55 -4.09
N LEU A 82 2.52 7.66 -3.82
CA LEU A 82 1.83 6.67 -2.99
C LEU A 82 1.62 5.35 -3.74
N GLU A 83 1.28 5.42 -5.02
CA GLU A 83 1.11 4.23 -5.86
C GLU A 83 2.42 3.46 -6.00
N GLU A 84 3.53 4.16 -6.22
CA GLU A 84 4.84 3.52 -6.33
C GLU A 84 5.22 2.85 -5.02
N SER A 85 4.98 3.50 -3.89
CA SER A 85 5.24 2.92 -2.58
C SER A 85 4.45 1.62 -2.39
N ALA A 86 3.15 1.65 -2.72
CA ALA A 86 2.29 0.47 -2.60
C ALA A 86 2.71 -0.65 -3.55
N TYR A 87 3.02 -0.31 -4.79
CA TYR A 87 3.47 -1.29 -5.79
C TYR A 87 4.78 -1.95 -5.37
N ASN A 88 5.71 -1.19 -4.79
CA ASN A 88 6.99 -1.74 -4.35
C ASN A 88 6.81 -2.77 -3.25
N VAL A 89 5.89 -2.55 -2.31
CA VAL A 89 5.57 -3.53 -1.27
C VAL A 89 5.06 -4.82 -1.90
N PHE A 90 4.10 -4.72 -2.82
CA PHE A 90 3.54 -5.87 -3.52
C PHE A 90 4.60 -6.56 -4.39
N GLY A 91 5.42 -5.78 -5.08
CA GLY A 91 6.49 -6.29 -5.96
C GLY A 91 7.55 -7.08 -5.20
N LEU A 92 7.91 -6.62 -4.00
CA LEU A 92 8.87 -7.35 -3.15
C LEU A 92 8.34 -8.76 -2.83
N LEU A 93 7.08 -8.86 -2.49
CA LEU A 93 6.48 -10.15 -2.19
C LEU A 93 6.50 -11.09 -3.40
N GLN A 94 6.25 -10.54 -4.58
CA GLN A 94 6.29 -11.34 -5.81
C GLN A 94 7.70 -11.82 -6.12
N THR A 95 8.72 -11.01 -5.85
CA THR A 95 10.11 -11.36 -6.04
C THR A 95 10.53 -12.48 -5.07
N GLU A 96 10.09 -12.40 -3.82
CA GLU A 96 10.39 -13.39 -2.80
C GLU A 96 9.80 -14.77 -3.11
N LYS A 97 8.79 -14.80 -3.96
CA LYS A 97 8.11 -16.03 -4.35
C LYS A 97 9.04 -17.03 -5.05
N TYR A 98 10.05 -16.55 -5.73
CA TYR A 98 10.98 -17.36 -6.51
C TYR A 98 12.38 -17.34 -5.93
#